data_570f276467f0920482f86c3b31eabcfe
#
_entry.id   570f276467f0920482f86c3b31eabcfe
#
_cell.length_a   1.000
_cell.length_b   1.000
_cell.length_c   1.000
_cell.angle_alpha   90.00
_cell.angle_beta   90.00
_cell.angle_gamma   90.00
#
_symmetry.space_group_name_H-M   'P 1'
#
loop_
_entity.id
_entity.type
_entity.pdbx_description
1 polymer ?
#
loop_
_entity_poly.entity_id
_entity_poly.type
_entity_poly.pdbx_seq_one_letter_code
_entity_poly.pdbx_strand_id
1 'polypeptide(L)'
;MSTTLLDPEARIAKLLDSANYELLLPRTDCGMVAATGLIKGNKVVVFASDPTIKGGALGIEGSQVIVQAYRAAMGAQVPVIGIWHSGGARLSDGVASLNAFGEVFQAMVTASGRIPQISLVLGPTAGGGAYGP
;
A
#
# COMPACT_ATOMS: atom_id res chain seq x y z
N MET A 1 -9.20 -22.31 -3.08
CA MET A 1 -9.50 -20.98 -2.56
C MET A 1 -9.50 -19.97 -3.67
N SER A 2 -10.46 -19.08 -3.64
CA SER A 2 -10.57 -18.03 -4.66
C SER A 2 -9.42 -17.03 -4.53
N THR A 3 -8.79 -16.66 -5.66
CA THR A 3 -7.80 -15.59 -5.71
C THR A 3 -8.39 -14.23 -5.33
N THR A 4 -9.73 -14.10 -5.33
CA THR A 4 -10.42 -12.87 -4.93
C THR A 4 -10.08 -12.46 -3.50
N LEU A 5 -9.85 -13.43 -2.60
CA LEU A 5 -9.48 -13.13 -1.21
C LEU A 5 -8.09 -12.50 -1.09
N LEU A 6 -7.25 -12.65 -2.11
CA LEU A 6 -5.91 -12.10 -2.15
C LEU A 6 -5.81 -10.84 -3.01
N ASP A 7 -6.87 -10.55 -3.78
CA ASP A 7 -6.86 -9.40 -4.68
C ASP A 7 -6.86 -8.09 -3.88
N PRO A 8 -5.90 -7.18 -4.15
CA PRO A 8 -5.80 -5.93 -3.40
C PRO A 8 -7.03 -5.04 -3.56
N GLU A 9 -7.64 -4.97 -4.74
CA GLU A 9 -8.84 -4.15 -4.93
C GLU A 9 -10.03 -4.73 -4.19
N ALA A 10 -10.16 -6.07 -4.11
CA ALA A 10 -11.22 -6.70 -3.34
C ALA A 10 -11.07 -6.40 -1.84
N ARG A 11 -9.84 -6.41 -1.35
CA ARG A 11 -9.55 -6.07 0.05
C ARG A 11 -9.86 -4.61 0.35
N ILE A 12 -9.50 -3.71 -0.56
CA ILE A 12 -9.81 -2.28 -0.44
C ILE A 12 -11.34 -2.08 -0.44
N ALA A 13 -12.05 -2.71 -1.35
CA ALA A 13 -13.50 -2.58 -1.44
C ALA A 13 -14.21 -3.04 -0.18
N LYS A 14 -13.71 -4.09 0.47
CA LYS A 14 -14.29 -4.58 1.74
C LYS A 14 -14.05 -3.64 2.91
N LEU A 15 -12.95 -2.90 2.88
CA LEU A 15 -12.62 -1.95 3.95
C LEU A 15 -13.47 -0.70 3.87
N LEU A 16 -13.79 -0.25 2.67
CA LEU A 16 -14.50 1.01 2.44
C LEU A 16 -16.02 0.85 2.61
N ASP A 17 -16.70 1.97 2.86
CA ASP A 17 -18.16 2.00 3.05
C ASP A 17 -18.93 1.41 1.89
N SER A 18 -18.39 1.60 0.69
CA SER A 18 -19.00 1.05 -0.52
C SER A 18 -17.88 0.56 -1.44
N ALA A 19 -18.25 -0.25 -2.43
CA ALA A 19 -17.29 -0.69 -3.44
C ALA A 19 -16.89 0.43 -4.39
N ASN A 20 -17.41 1.64 -4.21
CA ASN A 20 -17.03 2.81 -5.00
C ASN A 20 -15.75 3.42 -4.43
N TYR A 21 -14.66 3.13 -5.10
CA TYR A 21 -13.35 3.70 -4.79
C TYR A 21 -12.73 4.19 -6.09
N GLU A 22 -11.76 5.06 -5.96
CA GLU A 22 -11.07 5.65 -7.11
C GLU A 22 -9.59 5.33 -7.01
N LEU A 23 -9.05 4.67 -8.03
CA LEU A 23 -7.61 4.36 -8.04
C LEU A 23 -6.82 5.64 -8.21
N LEU A 24 -5.75 5.79 -7.42
CA LEU A 24 -4.84 6.93 -7.55
C LEU A 24 -3.99 6.83 -8.79
N LEU A 25 -3.62 5.61 -9.18
CA LEU A 25 -2.81 5.30 -10.34
C LEU A 25 -3.43 4.13 -11.07
N PRO A 26 -3.28 4.03 -12.40
CA PRO A 26 -3.73 2.85 -13.12
C PRO A 26 -3.10 1.58 -12.55
N ARG A 27 -3.90 0.54 -12.40
CA ARG A 27 -3.40 -0.74 -11.90
C ARG A 27 -2.46 -1.36 -12.92
N THR A 28 -1.29 -1.80 -12.44
CA THR A 28 -0.29 -2.51 -13.24
C THR A 28 0.03 -3.83 -12.55
N ASP A 29 1.05 -4.52 -13.04
CA ASP A 29 1.56 -5.74 -12.41
C ASP A 29 2.69 -5.48 -11.41
N CYS A 30 2.76 -4.25 -10.88
CA CYS A 30 3.81 -3.89 -9.94
C CYS A 30 3.64 -4.51 -8.54
N GLY A 31 2.49 -5.08 -8.25
CA GLY A 31 2.21 -5.72 -6.97
C GLY A 31 1.65 -4.79 -5.90
N MET A 32 1.28 -3.57 -6.25
CA MET A 32 0.72 -2.60 -5.31
C MET A 32 -0.38 -1.79 -5.99
N VAL A 33 -1.46 -1.54 -5.25
CA VAL A 33 -2.60 -0.73 -5.70
C VAL A 33 -2.89 0.33 -4.64
N ALA A 34 -3.21 1.53 -5.06
CA ALA A 34 -3.61 2.60 -4.15
C ALA A 34 -4.92 3.24 -4.63
N ALA A 35 -5.77 3.59 -3.68
CA ALA A 35 -7.09 4.14 -3.97
C ALA A 35 -7.53 5.12 -2.90
N THR A 36 -8.53 5.92 -3.22
CA THR A 36 -9.25 6.76 -2.25
C THR A 36 -10.67 6.28 -2.11
N GLY A 37 -11.24 6.48 -0.94
CA GLY A 37 -12.63 6.12 -0.67
C GLY A 37 -13.07 6.66 0.67
N LEU A 38 -14.19 6.16 1.17
CA LEU A 38 -14.80 6.63 2.42
C LEU A 38 -14.90 5.48 3.42
N ILE A 39 -14.62 5.78 4.69
CA ILE A 39 -14.92 4.89 5.82
C ILE A 39 -15.74 5.70 6.80
N LYS A 40 -16.98 5.26 7.06
CA LYS A 40 -17.96 5.99 7.90
C LYS A 40 -18.08 7.45 7.46
N GLY A 41 -18.12 7.66 6.15
CA GLY A 41 -18.24 8.98 5.55
C GLY A 41 -16.98 9.82 5.52
N ASN A 42 -15.87 9.33 6.08
CA ASN A 42 -14.60 10.07 6.13
C ASN A 42 -13.67 9.61 5.01
N LYS A 43 -13.10 10.56 4.29
CA LYS A 43 -12.17 10.26 3.21
C LYS A 43 -10.89 9.64 3.74
N VAL A 44 -10.41 8.60 3.08
CA VAL A 44 -9.16 7.93 3.40
C VAL A 44 -8.40 7.57 2.12
N VAL A 45 -7.11 7.36 2.26
CA VAL A 45 -6.27 6.79 1.19
C VAL A 45 -5.85 5.41 1.64
N VAL A 46 -5.96 4.42 0.77
CA VAL A 46 -5.62 3.03 1.06
C VAL A 46 -4.64 2.52 0.01
N PHE A 47 -3.60 1.82 0.44
CA PHE A 47 -2.78 1.04 -0.48
C PHE A 47 -2.79 -0.43 -0.04
N ALA A 48 -2.66 -1.34 -0.99
CA ALA A 48 -2.71 -2.76 -0.71
C ALA A 48 -1.75 -3.52 -1.60
N SER A 49 -1.01 -4.45 -1.00
CA SER A 49 -0.12 -5.33 -1.75
C SER A 49 -0.89 -6.49 -2.38
N ASP A 50 -0.40 -6.95 -3.53
CA ASP A 50 -0.92 -8.11 -4.23
C ASP A 50 0.02 -9.30 -3.99
N PRO A 51 -0.35 -10.23 -3.10
CA PRO A 51 0.52 -11.36 -2.80
C PRO A 51 0.63 -12.37 -3.94
N THR A 52 -0.20 -12.29 -4.97
CA THR A 52 -0.11 -13.15 -6.15
C THR A 52 1.02 -12.73 -7.08
N ILE A 53 1.59 -11.54 -6.87
CA ILE A 53 2.71 -11.04 -7.65
C ILE A 53 3.96 -11.11 -6.79
N LYS A 54 4.84 -12.05 -7.09
CA LYS A 54 6.12 -12.30 -6.39
C LYS A 54 5.94 -12.35 -4.86
N GLY A 55 4.86 -12.98 -4.38
CA GLY A 55 4.57 -13.12 -2.96
C GLY A 55 4.33 -11.80 -2.23
N GLY A 56 4.01 -10.72 -2.94
CA GLY A 56 3.84 -9.40 -2.36
C GLY A 56 5.14 -8.65 -2.14
N ALA A 57 6.26 -9.14 -2.68
CA ALA A 57 7.55 -8.45 -2.55
C ALA A 57 7.50 -7.09 -3.25
N LEU A 58 8.03 -6.06 -2.57
CA LEU A 58 8.02 -4.71 -3.11
C LEU A 58 9.17 -4.49 -4.08
N GLY A 59 8.83 -4.03 -5.28
CA GLY A 59 9.77 -3.52 -6.26
C GLY A 59 9.79 -1.99 -6.28
N ILE A 60 10.50 -1.43 -7.24
CA ILE A 60 10.62 0.03 -7.39
C ILE A 60 9.27 0.66 -7.68
N GLU A 61 8.53 0.11 -8.64
CA GLU A 61 7.24 0.67 -9.05
C GLU A 61 6.20 0.58 -7.93
N GLY A 62 6.13 -0.56 -7.23
CA GLY A 62 5.21 -0.73 -6.10
C GLY A 62 5.51 0.23 -4.97
N SER A 63 6.78 0.46 -4.68
CA SER A 63 7.19 1.45 -3.67
C SER A 63 6.76 2.85 -4.05
N GLN A 64 6.84 3.21 -5.33
CA GLN A 64 6.37 4.51 -5.80
C GLN A 64 4.87 4.67 -5.63
N VAL A 65 4.09 3.59 -5.79
CA VAL A 65 2.65 3.62 -5.53
C VAL A 65 2.38 3.99 -4.07
N ILE A 66 3.11 3.40 -3.14
CA ILE A 66 2.98 3.72 -1.71
C ILE A 66 3.33 5.19 -1.44
N VAL A 67 4.42 5.68 -2.02
CA VAL A 67 4.83 7.08 -1.87
C VAL A 67 3.74 8.02 -2.39
N GLN A 68 3.13 7.71 -3.53
CA GLN A 68 2.03 8.50 -4.06
C GLN A 68 0.81 8.47 -3.17
N ALA A 69 0.51 7.31 -2.54
CA ALA A 69 -0.57 7.21 -1.57
C ALA A 69 -0.34 8.16 -0.39
N TYR A 70 0.88 8.18 0.15
CA TYR A 70 1.24 9.09 1.23
C TYR A 70 1.13 10.55 0.82
N ARG A 71 1.58 10.89 -0.39
CA ARG A 71 1.46 12.27 -0.90
C ARG A 71 0.00 12.70 -1.03
N ALA A 72 -0.84 11.82 -1.55
CA ALA A 72 -2.27 12.11 -1.66
C ALA A 72 -2.92 12.31 -0.29
N ALA A 73 -2.60 11.45 0.67
CA ALA A 73 -3.14 11.55 2.03
C ALA A 73 -2.66 12.82 2.73
N MET A 74 -1.38 13.17 2.59
CA MET A 74 -0.81 14.39 3.17
C MET A 74 -1.45 15.64 2.56
N GLY A 75 -1.61 15.66 1.24
CA GLY A 75 -2.22 16.80 0.54
C GLY A 75 -3.67 17.03 0.94
N ALA A 76 -4.42 15.95 1.17
CA ALA A 76 -5.81 16.02 1.57
C ALA A 76 -6.00 16.06 3.10
N GLN A 77 -4.93 15.85 3.88
CA GLN A 77 -4.97 15.76 5.35
C GLN A 77 -5.94 14.67 5.82
N VAL A 78 -5.80 13.49 5.25
CA VAL A 78 -6.65 12.34 5.57
C VAL A 78 -5.80 11.14 5.99
N PRO A 79 -6.39 10.15 6.71
CA PRO A 79 -5.65 8.95 7.08
C PRO A 79 -5.15 8.16 5.87
N VAL A 80 -4.00 7.51 6.02
CA VAL A 80 -3.50 6.53 5.07
C VAL A 80 -3.54 5.15 5.72
N ILE A 81 -4.07 4.17 4.99
CA ILE A 81 -4.22 2.80 5.48
C ILE A 81 -3.45 1.89 4.54
N GLY A 82 -2.52 1.10 5.09
CA GLY A 82 -1.79 0.11 4.32
C GLY A 82 -2.29 -1.29 4.63
N ILE A 83 -2.58 -2.06 3.59
CA ILE A 83 -2.92 -3.48 3.71
C ILE A 83 -1.69 -4.25 3.24
N TRP A 84 -1.01 -4.90 4.18
CA TRP A 84 0.29 -5.51 3.95
C TRP A 84 0.22 -7.02 3.79
N HIS A 85 0.88 -7.52 2.76
CA HIS A 85 1.14 -8.93 2.54
C HIS A 85 2.36 -8.98 1.62
N SER A 86 3.56 -8.97 2.20
CA SER A 86 4.78 -8.69 1.44
C SER A 86 5.91 -9.63 1.81
N GLY A 87 6.60 -10.16 0.81
CA GLY A 87 7.81 -10.94 0.99
C GLY A 87 9.08 -10.11 1.18
N GLY A 88 8.97 -8.79 1.33
CA GLY A 88 10.12 -7.89 1.45
C GLY A 88 10.45 -7.22 0.13
N ALA A 89 11.74 -6.84 -0.05
CA ALA A 89 12.19 -6.23 -1.29
C ALA A 89 12.39 -7.28 -2.38
N ARG A 90 12.17 -6.88 -3.63
CA ARG A 90 12.46 -7.75 -4.77
C ARG A 90 13.96 -7.83 -4.98
N LEU A 91 14.51 -9.05 -4.83
CA LEU A 91 15.95 -9.27 -5.01
C LEU A 91 16.41 -8.99 -6.44
N SER A 92 15.54 -9.19 -7.41
CA SER A 92 15.85 -8.92 -8.81
C SER A 92 16.10 -7.44 -9.12
N ASP A 93 15.59 -6.54 -8.28
CA ASP A 93 15.77 -5.10 -8.45
C ASP A 93 17.03 -4.56 -7.76
N GLY A 94 17.68 -5.39 -6.94
CA GLY A 94 18.97 -5.06 -6.31
C GLY A 94 18.91 -3.83 -5.40
N VAL A 95 19.97 -3.02 -5.45
CA VAL A 95 20.12 -1.82 -4.61
C VAL A 95 19.04 -0.79 -4.87
N ALA A 96 18.56 -0.70 -6.11
CA ALA A 96 17.49 0.24 -6.45
C ALA A 96 16.21 -0.05 -5.68
N SER A 97 15.91 -1.33 -5.41
CA SER A 97 14.76 -1.71 -4.59
C SER A 97 14.92 -1.26 -3.14
N LEU A 98 16.13 -1.34 -2.60
CA LEU A 98 16.42 -0.87 -1.24
C LEU A 98 16.27 0.65 -1.13
N ASN A 99 16.70 1.39 -2.15
CA ASN A 99 16.51 2.84 -2.21
C ASN A 99 15.03 3.20 -2.27
N ALA A 100 14.24 2.45 -3.02
CA ALA A 100 12.80 2.66 -3.11
C ALA A 100 12.12 2.43 -1.75
N PHE A 101 12.55 1.41 -1.00
CA PHE A 101 12.08 1.21 0.36
C PHE A 101 12.43 2.39 1.26
N GLY A 102 13.62 2.96 1.09
CA GLY A 102 14.04 4.16 1.82
C GLY A 102 13.10 5.33 1.58
N GLU A 103 12.64 5.50 0.34
CA GLU A 103 11.67 6.55 0.00
C GLU A 103 10.31 6.31 0.70
N VAL A 104 9.87 5.04 0.80
CA VAL A 104 8.65 4.70 1.53
C VAL A 104 8.80 5.07 3.00
N PHE A 105 9.91 4.70 3.64
CA PHE A 105 10.15 5.04 5.05
C PHE A 105 10.23 6.55 5.24
N GLN A 106 10.84 7.27 4.31
CA GLN A 106 10.89 8.74 4.36
C GLN A 106 9.48 9.34 4.31
N ALA A 107 8.61 8.80 3.46
CA ALA A 107 7.22 9.26 3.39
C ALA A 107 6.49 8.99 4.72
N MET A 108 6.70 7.82 5.32
CA MET A 108 6.11 7.49 6.62
C MET A 108 6.57 8.45 7.71
N VAL A 109 7.85 8.75 7.76
CA VAL A 109 8.43 9.70 8.74
C VAL A 109 7.84 11.09 8.54
N THR A 110 7.76 11.55 7.29
CA THR A 110 7.19 12.86 6.97
C THR A 110 5.73 12.96 7.40
N ALA A 111 4.97 11.88 7.26
CA ALA A 111 3.55 11.85 7.64
C ALA A 111 3.34 11.70 9.14
N SER A 112 4.34 11.24 9.88
CA SER A 112 4.22 11.00 11.31
C SER A 112 3.85 12.27 12.07
N GLY A 113 2.81 12.19 12.88
CA GLY A 113 2.30 13.33 13.63
C GLY A 113 1.43 14.29 12.81
N ARG A 114 1.24 14.04 11.51
CA ARG A 114 0.44 14.91 10.64
C ARG A 114 -0.87 14.26 10.21
N ILE A 115 -0.82 12.98 9.90
CA ILE A 115 -2.01 12.19 9.52
C ILE A 115 -1.95 10.84 10.21
N PRO A 116 -3.10 10.21 10.50
CA PRO A 116 -3.10 8.83 11.00
C PRO A 116 -2.55 7.87 9.96
N GLN A 117 -1.71 6.95 10.40
CA GLN A 117 -1.15 5.87 9.59
C GLN A 117 -1.59 4.56 10.22
N ILE A 118 -2.33 3.75 9.48
CA ILE A 118 -2.91 2.50 9.98
C ILE A 118 -2.42 1.37 9.11
N SER A 119 -1.96 0.28 9.73
CA SER A 119 -1.51 -0.91 9.01
C SER A 119 -2.40 -2.09 9.34
N LEU A 120 -2.83 -2.79 8.29
CA LEU A 120 -3.55 -4.05 8.40
C LEU A 120 -2.64 -5.12 7.78
N VAL A 121 -2.22 -6.09 8.58
CA VAL A 121 -1.35 -7.17 8.12
C VAL A 121 -2.23 -8.39 7.90
N LEU A 122 -2.54 -8.68 6.65
CA LEU A 122 -3.48 -9.75 6.27
C LEU A 122 -2.81 -11.01 5.74
N GLY A 123 -1.49 -11.08 5.86
CA GLY A 123 -0.73 -12.24 5.45
C GLY A 123 0.71 -12.12 5.91
N PRO A 124 1.57 -13.11 5.57
CA PRO A 124 2.97 -13.04 5.95
C PRO A 124 3.64 -11.79 5.41
N THR A 125 4.46 -11.15 6.23
CA THR A 125 5.31 -10.04 5.82
C THR A 125 6.72 -10.30 6.30
N ALA A 126 7.72 -9.91 5.51
CA ALA A 126 9.11 -10.18 5.79
C ALA A 126 9.99 -8.99 5.40
N GLY A 127 11.17 -8.90 6.01
CA GLY A 127 12.15 -7.85 5.71
C GLY A 127 11.57 -6.46 5.85
N GLY A 128 11.75 -5.61 4.86
CA GLY A 128 11.21 -4.26 4.83
C GLY A 128 9.69 -4.22 4.89
N GLY A 129 9.03 -5.24 4.33
CA GLY A 129 7.58 -5.36 4.39
C GLY A 129 7.04 -5.60 5.79
N ALA A 130 7.83 -6.23 6.66
CA ALA A 130 7.48 -6.41 8.06
C ALA A 130 7.80 -5.16 8.89
N TYR A 131 8.79 -4.42 8.50
CA TYR A 131 9.24 -3.22 9.21
C TYR A 131 8.29 -2.03 9.00
N GLY A 132 7.71 -1.91 7.80
CA GLY A 132 6.80 -0.82 7.47
C GLY A 132 5.55 -0.76 8.35
N PRO A 133 4.85 -1.89 8.50
CA PRO A 133 3.68 -1.91 9.38
C PRO A 133 4.04 -1.62 10.81
#